data_1a579f258063da42595b1a64f6156c34
#
_entry.id   1a579f258063da42595b1a64f6156c34
#
_cell.length_a   1.000
_cell.length_b   1.000
_cell.length_c   1.000
_cell.angle_alpha   90.00
_cell.angle_beta   90.00
_cell.angle_gamma   90.00
#
_symmetry.space_group_name_H-M   'P 1'
#
loop_
_entity.id
_entity.type
_entity.pdbx_description
1 polymer ?
#
loop_
_entity_poly.entity_id
_entity_poly.type
_entity_poly.pdbx_seq_one_letter_code
_entity_poly.pdbx_strand_id
1 'polypeptide(L)'
;DLEIGEEIKGNNDNYTIVESFSYGGQAEIYKVQTVLGRRYIAKIYRVRKQNRYSDDIVSFLSKNNKPGIIKLIDYGVYKNRYFYIFPIYSKGSLDLHKPDFSNNELRLKRYVRVLNEALNCIHEAGFIHSDIKPANMLIDNENDIPVISDFGSVTKGDENVSDNRSITLADGKVSDGYLAPDAAVYAAVSASMDHRKRIAVANKTDYFALGVSLCEMYVNDTKYRLFRSNEEIVLRFKDDNVVYPKEVEDNKRFLNLIQALLSYDPNVRAGYSEVNDWLEGKDLQVYSTLHGVNSFKHYFIDQEYTSPYDLAVAYAQRDWEATIRDVFRQTLYNAFEKYDEKIYSKILDIREANQNIDERPVSAFKIVCNIAPEINFFWKGKLYHNNDEIAEDLYKAVIENNHMFEPLFSSKAIRVFYEVNEKRKANIEAIDDILKISEESMIRAQLYYAELLSPGIIVRKFTDGTCNCLDEFIEIIIKNLKEAGFDKAVNYRKGKQVKENDIVKYAMKCFEGEELNTLLIRNGFGLNLVDLNVKYSIEKVFFPIIRFLE
;
A
#
# COMPACT_ATOMS: atom_id res chain seq x y z
N ASP A 1 41.47 18.75 -3.36
CA ASP A 1 40.65 19.96 -3.34
C ASP A 1 40.77 20.62 -4.71
N LEU A 2 39.68 21.22 -5.17
CA LEU A 2 39.64 21.99 -6.41
C LEU A 2 39.90 23.46 -6.08
N GLU A 3 40.56 24.20 -7.03
CA GLU A 3 40.91 25.58 -6.79
C GLU A 3 39.82 26.54 -7.32
N ILE A 4 39.72 27.72 -6.69
CA ILE A 4 38.86 28.79 -7.20
C ILE A 4 39.33 29.21 -8.61
N GLY A 5 38.38 29.35 -9.53
CA GLY A 5 38.65 29.61 -10.95
C GLY A 5 38.78 28.36 -11.81
N GLU A 6 38.80 27.17 -11.21
CA GLU A 6 38.82 25.91 -11.95
C GLU A 6 37.45 25.66 -12.61
N GLU A 7 37.49 25.17 -13.87
CA GLU A 7 36.30 24.94 -14.69
C GLU A 7 35.90 23.47 -14.68
N ILE A 8 34.66 23.18 -14.43
CA ILE A 8 34.05 21.86 -14.46
C ILE A 8 33.11 21.80 -15.65
N LYS A 9 33.34 20.87 -16.56
CA LYS A 9 32.45 20.65 -17.72
C LYS A 9 31.32 19.69 -17.35
N GLY A 10 30.08 20.20 -17.37
CA GLY A 10 28.86 19.39 -17.22
C GLY A 10 28.33 18.90 -18.57
N ASN A 11 27.15 18.25 -18.52
CA ASN A 11 26.45 17.83 -19.73
C ASN A 11 25.69 18.98 -20.40
N ASN A 12 25.20 19.95 -19.59
CA ASN A 12 24.37 21.04 -20.06
C ASN A 12 25.12 22.39 -20.12
N ASP A 13 26.13 22.62 -19.24
CA ASP A 13 26.82 23.88 -19.11
C ASP A 13 28.24 23.66 -18.56
N ASN A 14 29.05 24.73 -18.59
CA ASN A 14 30.37 24.79 -17.94
C ASN A 14 30.24 25.59 -16.64
N TYR A 15 30.89 25.13 -15.59
CA TYR A 15 30.78 25.67 -14.24
C TYR A 15 32.15 26.05 -13.69
N THR A 16 32.37 27.33 -13.40
CA THR A 16 33.58 27.82 -12.76
C THR A 16 33.43 27.84 -11.25
N ILE A 17 34.38 27.30 -10.50
CA ILE A 17 34.39 27.34 -9.03
C ILE A 17 34.65 28.77 -8.56
N VAL A 18 33.71 29.30 -7.76
CA VAL A 18 33.82 30.67 -7.23
C VAL A 18 34.04 30.71 -5.73
N GLU A 19 33.63 29.62 -5.00
CA GLU A 19 33.79 29.54 -3.55
C GLU A 19 33.79 28.07 -3.09
N SER A 20 34.56 27.75 -2.04
CA SER A 20 34.55 26.44 -1.40
C SER A 20 33.83 26.55 -0.05
N PHE A 21 32.84 25.67 0.21
CA PHE A 21 32.00 25.78 1.42
C PHE A 21 32.43 24.87 2.56
N SER A 22 32.65 23.61 2.33
CA SER A 22 32.98 22.69 3.41
C SER A 22 33.56 21.36 2.92
N TYR A 23 34.32 20.76 3.78
CA TYR A 23 34.89 19.43 3.60
C TYR A 23 34.03 18.41 4.36
N GLY A 24 32.94 17.95 3.72
CA GLY A 24 32.20 16.78 4.22
C GLY A 24 33.02 15.49 4.04
N GLY A 25 32.74 14.46 4.84
CA GLY A 25 33.50 13.19 4.81
C GLY A 25 33.44 12.46 3.46
N GLN A 26 32.39 12.61 2.67
CA GLN A 26 32.16 11.89 1.42
C GLN A 26 32.28 12.76 0.16
N ALA A 27 31.97 14.04 0.25
CA ALA A 27 31.98 14.98 -0.87
C ALA A 27 32.48 16.35 -0.46
N GLU A 28 32.97 17.09 -1.44
CA GLU A 28 33.35 18.49 -1.36
C GLU A 28 32.19 19.32 -1.93
N ILE A 29 31.88 20.43 -1.31
CA ILE A 29 30.80 21.34 -1.73
C ILE A 29 31.39 22.66 -2.20
N TYR A 30 31.07 23.05 -3.42
CA TYR A 30 31.55 24.28 -4.04
C TYR A 30 30.38 25.11 -4.52
N LYS A 31 30.51 26.42 -4.47
CA LYS A 31 29.69 27.33 -5.22
C LYS A 31 30.33 27.50 -6.61
N VAL A 32 29.52 27.32 -7.62
CA VAL A 32 29.94 27.41 -9.03
C VAL A 32 29.09 28.43 -9.79
N GLN A 33 29.65 28.95 -10.85
CA GLN A 33 28.98 29.93 -11.71
C GLN A 33 29.12 29.54 -13.17
N THR A 34 28.05 29.66 -13.95
CA THR A 34 28.09 29.50 -15.41
C THR A 34 28.63 30.75 -16.09
N VAL A 35 28.94 30.65 -17.37
CA VAL A 35 29.37 31.80 -18.19
C VAL A 35 28.34 32.92 -18.20
N LEU A 36 27.04 32.59 -18.07
CA LEU A 36 25.96 33.56 -17.98
C LEU A 36 25.76 34.17 -16.58
N GLY A 37 26.65 33.87 -15.63
CA GLY A 37 26.60 34.40 -14.27
C GLY A 37 25.62 33.71 -13.34
N ARG A 38 24.93 32.64 -13.76
CA ARG A 38 24.03 31.86 -12.90
C ARG A 38 24.84 31.05 -11.90
N ARG A 39 24.42 31.05 -10.65
CA ARG A 39 25.14 30.40 -9.55
C ARG A 39 24.42 29.15 -9.07
N TYR A 40 25.21 28.12 -8.74
CA TYR A 40 24.75 26.80 -8.30
C TYR A 40 25.67 26.22 -7.22
N ILE A 41 25.26 25.10 -6.64
CA ILE A 41 26.08 24.28 -5.77
C ILE A 41 26.56 23.05 -6.55
N ALA A 42 27.85 22.79 -6.54
CA ALA A 42 28.46 21.56 -7.02
C ALA A 42 28.82 20.67 -5.84
N LYS A 43 28.27 19.46 -5.80
CA LYS A 43 28.66 18.39 -4.87
C LYS A 43 29.56 17.41 -5.62
N ILE A 44 30.83 17.31 -5.20
CA ILE A 44 31.87 16.51 -5.89
C ILE A 44 32.33 15.41 -4.95
N TYR A 45 32.11 14.16 -5.32
CA TYR A 45 32.46 13.01 -4.49
C TYR A 45 33.96 12.72 -4.48
N ARG A 46 34.52 12.38 -3.31
CA ARG A 46 35.97 12.14 -3.14
C ARG A 46 36.42 10.78 -3.64
N VAL A 47 35.57 9.77 -3.61
CA VAL A 47 35.93 8.37 -3.89
C VAL A 47 35.50 7.98 -5.30
N ARG A 48 36.48 7.39 -6.01
CA ARG A 48 36.39 7.00 -7.41
C ARG A 48 35.47 5.82 -7.63
N LYS A 49 34.23 5.80 -7.69
CA LYS A 49 33.29 4.75 -8.10
C LYS A 49 32.20 4.32 -7.10
N GLN A 50 32.29 4.56 -5.80
CA GLN A 50 31.32 3.99 -4.84
C GLN A 50 30.13 4.88 -4.52
N ASN A 51 30.17 6.19 -4.84
CA ASN A 51 29.10 7.15 -4.49
C ASN A 51 28.49 7.80 -5.74
N ARG A 52 28.17 6.98 -6.73
CA ARG A 52 27.44 7.41 -7.92
C ARG A 52 25.94 7.26 -7.65
N TYR A 53 25.16 8.30 -7.95
CA TYR A 53 23.72 8.13 -8.10
C TYR A 53 23.44 7.14 -9.23
N SER A 54 22.49 6.23 -9.04
CA SER A 54 22.06 5.37 -10.13
C SER A 54 21.45 6.21 -11.26
N ASP A 55 21.45 5.68 -12.48
CA ASP A 55 20.88 6.37 -13.64
C ASP A 55 19.38 6.65 -13.44
N ASP A 56 18.69 5.78 -12.69
CA ASP A 56 17.29 5.96 -12.29
C ASP A 56 17.11 7.18 -11.35
N ILE A 57 17.98 7.34 -10.35
CA ILE A 57 17.96 8.50 -9.42
C ILE A 57 18.29 9.79 -10.19
N VAL A 58 19.30 9.76 -11.06
CA VAL A 58 19.64 10.90 -11.91
C VAL A 58 18.46 11.29 -12.79
N SER A 59 17.82 10.32 -13.44
CA SER A 59 16.62 10.55 -14.26
C SER A 59 15.47 11.12 -13.44
N PHE A 60 15.21 10.56 -12.25
CA PHE A 60 14.17 11.04 -11.35
C PHE A 60 14.41 12.49 -10.95
N LEU A 61 15.58 12.82 -10.40
CA LEU A 61 15.90 14.17 -9.92
C LEU A 61 15.97 15.22 -11.03
N SER A 62 16.38 14.84 -12.23
CA SER A 62 16.46 15.78 -13.38
C SER A 62 15.08 16.12 -13.94
N LYS A 63 14.15 15.17 -13.93
CA LYS A 63 12.79 15.34 -14.47
C LYS A 63 11.78 15.83 -13.44
N ASN A 64 12.07 15.62 -12.14
CA ASN A 64 11.16 15.96 -11.08
C ASN A 64 11.04 17.48 -10.88
N ASN A 65 9.81 17.97 -10.82
CA ASN A 65 9.48 19.36 -10.49
C ASN A 65 8.58 19.48 -9.24
N LYS A 66 8.46 18.38 -8.46
CA LYS A 66 7.65 18.36 -7.23
C LYS A 66 8.30 19.28 -6.19
N PRO A 67 7.57 20.25 -5.60
CA PRO A 67 8.05 21.00 -4.45
C PRO A 67 8.49 20.06 -3.32
N GLY A 68 9.52 20.43 -2.59
CA GLY A 68 10.03 19.62 -1.47
C GLY A 68 11.05 18.55 -1.85
N ILE A 69 11.40 18.39 -3.14
CA ILE A 69 12.48 17.51 -3.60
C ILE A 69 13.52 18.35 -4.33
N ILE A 70 14.79 18.14 -4.01
CA ILE A 70 15.90 18.85 -4.69
C ILE A 70 15.92 18.52 -6.18
N LYS A 71 16.08 19.54 -7.01
CA LYS A 71 16.19 19.38 -8.46
C LYS A 71 17.64 19.21 -8.85
N LEU A 72 17.96 18.18 -9.63
CA LEU A 72 19.26 18.06 -10.27
C LEU A 72 19.31 18.93 -11.54
N ILE A 73 20.24 19.88 -11.59
CA ILE A 73 20.42 20.80 -12.72
C ILE A 73 21.32 20.19 -13.77
N ASP A 74 22.43 19.61 -13.33
CA ASP A 74 23.42 18.98 -14.20
C ASP A 74 24.26 17.98 -13.42
N TYR A 75 25.01 17.15 -14.11
CA TYR A 75 25.90 16.15 -13.53
C TYR A 75 27.02 15.77 -14.51
N GLY A 76 28.00 15.06 -14.01
CA GLY A 76 29.08 14.56 -14.86
C GLY A 76 30.22 13.93 -14.09
N VAL A 77 31.37 13.79 -14.79
CA VAL A 77 32.61 13.28 -14.22
C VAL A 77 33.70 14.31 -14.42
N TYR A 78 34.37 14.70 -13.37
CA TYR A 78 35.48 15.61 -13.39
C TYR A 78 36.68 15.05 -12.63
N LYS A 79 37.85 15.01 -13.21
CA LYS A 79 39.08 14.39 -12.64
C LYS A 79 38.80 12.98 -12.05
N ASN A 80 38.03 12.21 -12.78
CA ASN A 80 37.62 10.85 -12.39
C ASN A 80 36.75 10.78 -11.11
N ARG A 81 36.03 11.85 -10.76
CA ARG A 81 35.12 12.01 -9.64
C ARG A 81 33.74 12.41 -10.16
N TYR A 82 32.65 11.79 -9.64
CA TYR A 82 31.30 12.20 -9.97
C TYR A 82 30.96 13.53 -9.30
N PHE A 83 30.28 14.40 -10.05
CA PHE A 83 29.72 15.64 -9.51
C PHE A 83 28.27 15.81 -9.92
N TYR A 84 27.55 16.56 -9.09
CA TYR A 84 26.13 16.90 -9.26
C TYR A 84 25.95 18.37 -8.97
N ILE A 85 25.16 19.06 -9.82
CA ILE A 85 24.88 20.50 -9.74
C ILE A 85 23.45 20.70 -9.26
N PHE A 86 23.30 21.51 -8.22
CA PHE A 86 22.03 21.80 -7.56
C PHE A 86 21.77 23.31 -7.44
N PRO A 87 20.50 23.75 -7.28
CA PRO A 87 20.18 25.13 -6.93
C PRO A 87 20.81 25.54 -5.59
N ILE A 88 21.01 26.83 -5.40
CA ILE A 88 21.47 27.38 -4.11
C ILE A 88 20.26 27.59 -3.19
N TYR A 89 20.32 26.98 -2.01
CA TYR A 89 19.41 27.24 -0.90
C TYR A 89 20.17 28.04 0.16
N SER A 90 20.03 29.39 0.12
CA SER A 90 20.91 30.32 0.84
C SER A 90 20.78 30.25 2.37
N LYS A 91 19.65 29.76 2.91
CA LYS A 91 19.48 29.52 4.35
C LYS A 91 20.13 28.20 4.82
N GLY A 92 20.56 27.35 3.87
CA GLY A 92 21.15 26.07 4.21
C GLY A 92 20.13 25.04 4.71
N SER A 93 20.55 24.18 5.61
CA SER A 93 19.79 23.04 6.12
C SER A 93 19.00 23.36 7.39
N LEU A 94 17.97 22.55 7.64
CA LEU A 94 17.04 22.71 8.76
C LEU A 94 17.65 22.41 10.13
N ASP A 95 18.80 21.72 10.19
CA ASP A 95 19.53 21.53 11.46
C ASP A 95 20.27 22.78 11.91
N LEU A 96 20.69 23.63 10.96
CA LEU A 96 21.37 24.90 11.23
C LEU A 96 20.39 26.07 11.43
N HIS A 97 19.30 26.05 10.68
CA HIS A 97 18.31 27.13 10.65
C HIS A 97 16.90 26.56 10.86
N LYS A 98 16.57 26.27 12.12
CA LYS A 98 15.26 25.73 12.47
C LYS A 98 14.15 26.74 12.19
N PRO A 99 13.04 26.32 11.57
CA PRO A 99 11.87 27.16 11.41
C PRO A 99 11.21 27.40 12.77
N ASP A 100 10.77 28.61 13.02
CA ASP A 100 9.93 28.90 14.18
C ASP A 100 8.47 28.48 13.86
N PHE A 101 8.00 27.49 14.60
CA PHE A 101 6.62 27.01 14.54
C PHE A 101 5.77 27.51 15.72
N SER A 102 6.37 28.24 16.67
CA SER A 102 5.66 28.78 17.81
C SER A 102 4.53 29.70 17.33
N ASN A 103 3.31 29.39 17.75
CA ASN A 103 2.10 30.11 17.36
C ASN A 103 1.80 30.15 15.84
N ASN A 104 2.41 29.27 15.03
CA ASN A 104 2.22 29.23 13.58
C ASN A 104 1.87 27.81 13.08
N GLU A 105 0.69 27.33 13.43
CA GLU A 105 0.19 26.02 13.02
C GLU A 105 0.10 25.87 11.49
N LEU A 106 -0.19 26.96 10.77
CA LEU A 106 -0.26 26.92 9.30
C LEU A 106 1.10 26.63 8.68
N ARG A 107 2.18 27.20 9.24
CA ARG A 107 3.54 26.95 8.81
C ARG A 107 3.94 25.51 9.09
N LEU A 108 3.63 25.01 10.28
CA LEU A 108 3.88 23.62 10.64
C LEU A 108 3.16 22.65 9.67
N LYS A 109 1.86 22.85 9.45
CA LYS A 109 1.09 22.04 8.50
C LYS A 109 1.63 22.10 7.08
N ARG A 110 2.10 23.28 6.64
CA ARG A 110 2.73 23.43 5.32
C ARG A 110 4.02 22.60 5.21
N TYR A 111 4.87 22.63 6.23
CA TYR A 111 6.10 21.84 6.27
C TYR A 111 5.80 20.33 6.27
N VAL A 112 4.90 19.88 7.13
CA VAL A 112 4.45 18.49 7.17
C VAL A 112 3.89 18.04 5.83
N ARG A 113 3.01 18.85 5.20
CA ARG A 113 2.43 18.52 3.89
C ARG A 113 3.48 18.37 2.81
N VAL A 114 4.40 19.34 2.70
CA VAL A 114 5.44 19.31 1.66
C VAL A 114 6.35 18.09 1.83
N LEU A 115 6.77 17.77 3.05
CA LEU A 115 7.60 16.60 3.33
C LEU A 115 6.84 15.29 3.05
N ASN A 116 5.57 15.21 3.44
CA ASN A 116 4.74 14.05 3.16
C ASN A 116 4.56 13.79 1.67
N GLU A 117 4.24 14.84 0.91
CA GLU A 117 4.10 14.77 -0.55
C GLU A 117 5.43 14.43 -1.24
N ALA A 118 6.55 14.98 -0.76
CA ALA A 118 7.87 14.70 -1.28
C ALA A 118 8.27 13.25 -1.06
N LEU A 119 8.10 12.72 0.17
CA LEU A 119 8.37 11.31 0.48
C LEU A 119 7.48 10.39 -0.35
N ASN A 120 6.19 10.67 -0.46
CA ASN A 120 5.30 9.86 -1.29
C ASN A 120 5.76 9.80 -2.75
N CYS A 121 6.16 10.95 -3.32
CA CYS A 121 6.68 11.01 -4.69
C CYS A 121 7.96 10.17 -4.86
N ILE A 122 8.86 10.19 -3.87
CA ILE A 122 10.07 9.36 -3.86
C ILE A 122 9.70 7.87 -3.80
N HIS A 123 8.77 7.50 -2.92
CA HIS A 123 8.31 6.13 -2.73
C HIS A 123 7.54 5.58 -3.94
N GLU A 124 6.68 6.40 -4.58
CA GLU A 124 5.98 6.03 -5.82
C GLU A 124 6.93 5.81 -7.00
N ALA A 125 8.08 6.49 -6.99
CA ALA A 125 9.14 6.25 -7.97
C ALA A 125 9.97 4.98 -7.67
N GLY A 126 9.61 4.21 -6.64
CA GLY A 126 10.28 2.98 -6.24
C GLY A 126 11.56 3.20 -5.43
N PHE A 127 11.75 4.38 -4.85
CA PHE A 127 12.93 4.70 -4.05
C PHE A 127 12.60 4.82 -2.56
N ILE A 128 13.55 4.45 -1.71
CA ILE A 128 13.56 4.70 -0.27
C ILE A 128 14.75 5.61 0.00
N HIS A 129 14.52 6.74 0.68
CA HIS A 129 15.57 7.75 0.88
C HIS A 129 16.66 7.28 1.85
N SER A 130 16.27 6.59 2.92
CA SER A 130 17.12 5.94 3.92
C SER A 130 18.01 6.86 4.77
N ASP A 131 17.98 8.19 4.54
CA ASP A 131 18.76 9.17 5.33
C ASP A 131 17.97 10.49 5.52
N ILE A 132 16.70 10.36 5.91
CA ILE A 132 15.84 11.50 6.27
C ILE A 132 16.28 12.06 7.61
N LYS A 133 16.69 13.34 7.62
CA LYS A 133 17.09 14.09 8.81
C LYS A 133 17.14 15.59 8.51
N PRO A 134 17.10 16.49 9.53
CA PRO A 134 17.13 17.94 9.30
C PRO A 134 18.34 18.43 8.51
N ALA A 135 19.52 17.77 8.66
CA ALA A 135 20.73 18.11 7.90
C ALA A 135 20.60 17.86 6.40
N ASN A 136 19.72 16.94 5.99
CA ASN A 136 19.42 16.62 4.58
C ASN A 136 18.15 17.31 4.07
N MET A 137 17.59 18.25 4.82
CA MET A 137 16.47 19.09 4.42
C MET A 137 16.91 20.54 4.31
N LEU A 138 16.88 21.09 3.10
CA LEU A 138 17.23 22.48 2.80
C LEU A 138 15.99 23.38 2.92
N ILE A 139 16.20 24.69 3.01
CA ILE A 139 15.11 25.67 3.06
C ILE A 139 15.01 26.40 1.73
N ASP A 140 13.89 26.22 1.03
CA ASP A 140 13.52 27.11 -0.07
C ASP A 140 13.04 28.45 0.50
N ASN A 141 13.85 29.49 0.30
CA ASN A 141 13.59 30.81 0.87
C ASN A 141 12.45 31.54 0.21
N GLU A 142 12.20 31.30 -1.07
CA GLU A 142 11.17 32.00 -1.84
C GLU A 142 9.78 31.51 -1.42
N ASN A 143 9.65 30.20 -1.19
CA ASN A 143 8.39 29.56 -0.86
C ASN A 143 8.24 29.24 0.63
N ASP A 144 9.27 29.41 1.45
CA ASP A 144 9.36 29.00 2.85
C ASP A 144 8.88 27.55 3.05
N ILE A 145 9.52 26.61 2.35
CA ILE A 145 9.23 25.18 2.41
C ILE A 145 10.51 24.37 2.58
N PRO A 146 10.41 23.16 3.18
CA PRO A 146 11.53 22.23 3.26
C PRO A 146 11.75 21.54 1.91
N VAL A 147 13.01 21.21 1.60
CA VAL A 147 13.43 20.50 0.38
C VAL A 147 14.32 19.34 0.77
N ILE A 148 13.88 18.11 0.52
CA ILE A 148 14.65 16.89 0.74
C ILE A 148 15.83 16.85 -0.23
N SER A 149 17.02 16.60 0.30
CA SER A 149 18.29 16.60 -0.44
C SER A 149 19.14 15.39 -0.04
N ASP A 150 20.28 15.23 -0.66
CA ASP A 150 21.25 14.14 -0.44
C ASP A 150 20.73 12.73 -0.71
N PHE A 151 20.55 12.44 -1.97
CA PHE A 151 20.12 11.12 -2.48
C PHE A 151 21.26 10.07 -2.54
N GLY A 152 22.33 10.27 -1.79
CA GLY A 152 23.50 9.37 -1.78
C GLY A 152 23.23 8.01 -1.11
N SER A 153 22.25 7.93 -0.23
CA SER A 153 21.88 6.72 0.52
C SER A 153 20.61 6.05 0.01
N VAL A 154 20.04 6.56 -1.08
CA VAL A 154 18.79 6.06 -1.66
C VAL A 154 18.95 4.61 -2.13
N THR A 155 17.98 3.79 -1.77
CA THR A 155 17.89 2.40 -2.21
C THR A 155 16.67 2.21 -3.12
N LYS A 156 16.76 1.30 -4.09
CA LYS A 156 15.64 0.93 -4.94
C LYS A 156 14.84 -0.15 -4.23
N GLY A 157 13.54 0.05 -4.09
CA GLY A 157 12.62 -0.97 -3.59
C GLY A 157 12.54 -2.15 -4.57
N ASP A 158 12.22 -3.34 -4.07
CA ASP A 158 12.09 -4.54 -4.91
C ASP A 158 10.77 -4.47 -5.70
N GLU A 159 10.84 -4.48 -7.03
CA GLU A 159 9.68 -4.33 -7.93
C GLU A 159 8.67 -5.49 -7.82
N ASN A 160 9.05 -6.59 -7.17
CA ASN A 160 8.23 -7.79 -7.05
C ASN A 160 7.37 -7.86 -5.77
N VAL A 161 7.40 -6.84 -4.93
CA VAL A 161 6.61 -6.82 -3.69
C VAL A 161 5.58 -5.70 -3.81
N SER A 162 4.36 -6.06 -4.19
CA SER A 162 3.19 -5.19 -4.28
C SER A 162 2.68 -4.65 -2.94
N ASP A 163 3.36 -4.95 -1.85
CA ASP A 163 3.08 -4.47 -0.51
C ASP A 163 4.13 -3.44 -0.05
N ASN A 164 3.72 -2.51 0.81
CA ASN A 164 4.53 -1.49 1.51
C ASN A 164 5.75 -2.03 2.31
N ARG A 165 6.23 -3.23 2.00
CA ARG A 165 7.26 -4.01 2.70
C ARG A 165 8.43 -4.40 1.81
N SER A 166 8.80 -3.57 0.83
CA SER A 166 10.07 -3.80 0.13
C SER A 166 11.21 -3.72 1.12
N ILE A 167 11.67 -4.88 1.59
CA ILE A 167 12.90 -4.96 2.37
C ILE A 167 14.05 -4.86 1.39
N THR A 168 14.63 -3.69 1.29
CA THR A 168 15.85 -3.49 0.51
C THR A 168 17.03 -3.51 1.47
N LEU A 169 18.05 -4.27 1.12
CA LEU A 169 19.29 -4.30 1.89
C LEU A 169 20.16 -3.13 1.44
N ALA A 170 20.27 -2.12 2.29
CA ALA A 170 21.16 -0.99 2.05
C ALA A 170 22.59 -1.33 2.49
N ASP A 171 23.52 -1.33 1.57
CA ASP A 171 24.96 -1.31 1.86
C ASP A 171 25.35 0.13 2.25
N GLY A 172 25.01 0.59 3.44
CA GLY A 172 25.20 1.99 3.70
C GLY A 172 25.37 2.42 5.15
N LYS A 173 25.93 3.61 5.29
CA LYS A 173 25.97 4.36 6.53
C LYS A 173 24.62 4.99 6.77
N VAL A 174 23.91 4.52 7.77
CA VAL A 174 22.70 5.15 8.28
C VAL A 174 23.09 6.18 9.30
N SER A 175 22.38 7.30 9.34
CA SER A 175 22.62 8.32 10.36
C SER A 175 22.17 7.85 11.74
N ASP A 176 23.01 8.09 12.75
CA ASP A 176 22.68 7.77 14.11
C ASP A 176 21.50 8.61 14.63
N GLY A 177 20.59 7.94 15.35
CA GLY A 177 19.43 8.57 15.95
C GLY A 177 18.21 8.72 15.06
N TYR A 178 18.23 8.21 13.81
CA TYR A 178 17.10 8.32 12.85
C TYR A 178 16.62 6.98 12.31
N LEU A 179 17.33 5.90 12.56
CA LEU A 179 16.96 4.59 12.04
C LEU A 179 15.78 4.01 12.83
N ALA A 180 14.74 3.58 12.13
CA ALA A 180 13.60 2.94 12.76
C ALA A 180 14.03 1.70 13.58
N PRO A 181 13.40 1.43 14.74
CA PRO A 181 13.84 0.39 15.67
C PRO A 181 13.79 -1.02 15.06
N ASP A 182 12.82 -1.31 14.21
CA ASP A 182 12.72 -2.55 13.42
C ASP A 182 13.95 -2.76 12.52
N ALA A 183 14.37 -1.71 11.81
CA ALA A 183 15.55 -1.73 10.95
C ALA A 183 16.86 -1.79 11.77
N ALA A 184 16.91 -1.14 12.94
CA ALA A 184 18.07 -1.15 13.82
C ALA A 184 18.32 -2.54 14.43
N VAL A 185 17.27 -3.24 14.85
CA VAL A 185 17.34 -4.62 15.35
C VAL A 185 17.84 -5.56 14.25
N TYR A 186 17.28 -5.43 13.03
CA TYR A 186 17.74 -6.24 11.90
C TYR A 186 19.21 -6.00 11.58
N ALA A 187 19.68 -4.75 11.61
CA ALA A 187 21.08 -4.40 11.40
C ALA A 187 22.01 -5.05 12.45
N ALA A 188 21.58 -5.08 13.71
CA ALA A 188 22.35 -5.70 14.79
C ALA A 188 22.45 -7.22 14.62
N VAL A 189 21.34 -7.89 14.24
CA VAL A 189 21.31 -9.34 13.99
C VAL A 189 22.15 -9.71 12.77
N SER A 190 22.01 -8.98 11.66
CA SER A 190 22.78 -9.27 10.44
C SER A 190 24.29 -9.04 10.61
N ALA A 191 24.69 -8.05 11.41
CA ALA A 191 26.10 -7.81 11.72
C ALA A 191 26.74 -8.94 12.55
N SER A 192 25.95 -9.71 13.31
CA SER A 192 26.42 -10.89 14.05
C SER A 192 26.58 -12.13 13.18
N MET A 193 25.88 -12.21 12.05
CA MET A 193 25.88 -13.37 11.15
C MET A 193 26.79 -13.22 9.93
N ASP A 194 27.00 -12.00 9.46
CA ASP A 194 27.86 -11.69 8.30
C ASP A 194 28.61 -10.39 8.60
N HIS A 195 29.90 -10.33 8.31
CA HIS A 195 30.76 -9.15 8.54
C HIS A 195 30.35 -7.90 7.72
N ARG A 196 29.27 -7.97 6.97
CA ARG A 196 28.67 -6.83 6.24
C ARG A 196 27.38 -6.39 6.94
N LYS A 197 27.39 -5.16 7.44
CA LYS A 197 26.19 -4.51 7.98
C LYS A 197 25.16 -4.32 6.87
N ARG A 198 24.09 -5.12 6.89
CA ARG A 198 22.94 -4.96 5.99
C ARG A 198 21.78 -4.42 6.80
N ILE A 199 21.07 -3.44 6.27
CA ILE A 199 19.95 -2.77 6.94
C ILE A 199 18.73 -2.97 6.08
N ALA A 200 17.67 -3.53 6.65
CA ALA A 200 16.38 -3.61 6.01
C ALA A 200 15.68 -2.24 6.10
N VAL A 201 15.37 -1.64 4.96
CA VAL A 201 14.67 -0.36 4.89
C VAL A 201 13.39 -0.50 4.06
N ALA A 202 12.37 0.23 4.44
CA ALA A 202 11.08 0.29 3.78
C ALA A 202 10.55 1.73 3.82
N ASN A 203 9.49 2.02 3.10
CA ASN A 203 8.85 3.35 3.12
C ASN A 203 8.57 3.83 4.56
N LYS A 204 8.11 2.95 5.42
CA LYS A 204 7.83 3.24 6.84
C LYS A 204 9.09 3.58 7.66
N THR A 205 10.28 3.22 7.19
CA THR A 205 11.56 3.63 7.81
C THR A 205 11.81 5.12 7.60
N ASP A 206 11.54 5.64 6.40
CA ASP A 206 11.64 7.08 6.12
C ASP A 206 10.61 7.89 6.93
N TYR A 207 9.39 7.35 7.15
CA TYR A 207 8.38 7.99 7.98
C TYR A 207 8.75 8.04 9.47
N PHE A 208 9.44 7.02 9.99
CA PHE A 208 10.02 7.10 11.34
C PHE A 208 11.05 8.24 11.43
N ALA A 209 11.99 8.28 10.50
CA ALA A 209 13.01 9.31 10.41
C ALA A 209 12.40 10.72 10.23
N LEU A 210 11.28 10.83 9.50
CA LEU A 210 10.48 12.05 9.41
C LEU A 210 9.93 12.46 10.78
N GLY A 211 9.38 11.52 11.56
CA GLY A 211 8.88 11.77 12.91
C GLY A 211 9.97 12.33 13.85
N VAL A 212 11.14 11.71 13.85
CA VAL A 212 12.32 12.20 14.60
C VAL A 212 12.68 13.61 14.13
N SER A 213 12.79 13.82 12.82
CA SER A 213 13.17 15.10 12.21
C SER A 213 12.19 16.21 12.55
N LEU A 214 10.87 15.95 12.47
CA LEU A 214 9.83 16.91 12.81
C LEU A 214 9.88 17.29 14.30
N CYS A 215 10.09 16.32 15.19
CA CYS A 215 10.24 16.56 16.61
C CYS A 215 11.45 17.46 16.89
N GLU A 216 12.60 17.18 16.29
CA GLU A 216 13.80 17.98 16.45
C GLU A 216 13.69 19.38 15.86
N MET A 217 13.01 19.53 14.72
CA MET A 217 12.76 20.84 14.11
C MET A 217 11.80 21.71 14.91
N TYR A 218 10.86 21.09 15.65
CA TYR A 218 9.88 21.82 16.45
C TYR A 218 10.50 22.47 17.68
N VAL A 219 11.57 21.88 18.24
CA VAL A 219 12.31 22.44 19.38
C VAL A 219 13.24 23.55 18.92
N ASN A 220 13.12 24.73 19.53
CA ASN A 220 13.95 25.89 19.18
C ASN A 220 15.36 25.81 19.80
N ASP A 221 16.01 24.65 19.68
CA ASP A 221 17.40 24.40 20.07
C ASP A 221 18.10 23.57 18.98
N THR A 222 19.08 24.15 18.29
CA THR A 222 19.82 23.47 17.22
C THR A 222 20.64 22.27 17.70
N LYS A 223 20.93 22.22 19.00
CA LYS A 223 21.67 21.08 19.61
C LYS A 223 20.74 19.97 20.08
N TYR A 224 19.45 20.22 20.16
CA TYR A 224 18.49 19.19 20.59
C TYR A 224 18.48 18.01 19.61
N ARG A 225 18.56 16.81 20.19
CA ARG A 225 18.38 15.52 19.49
C ARG A 225 17.42 14.67 20.30
N LEU A 226 16.41 14.13 19.63
CA LEU A 226 15.46 13.20 20.27
C LEU A 226 16.17 11.91 20.68
N PHE A 227 17.02 11.40 19.80
CA PHE A 227 17.88 10.25 20.02
C PHE A 227 19.32 10.55 19.59
N ARG A 228 20.29 10.11 20.36
CA ARG A 228 21.72 10.35 20.09
C ARG A 228 22.35 9.24 19.25
N SER A 229 21.78 8.03 19.32
CA SER A 229 22.23 6.88 18.55
C SER A 229 21.08 5.92 18.23
N ASN A 230 21.31 5.01 17.29
CA ASN A 230 20.34 3.97 16.94
C ASN A 230 20.17 2.93 18.07
N GLU A 231 21.21 2.71 18.89
CA GLU A 231 21.12 1.88 20.08
C GLU A 231 20.21 2.52 21.14
N GLU A 232 20.29 3.84 21.30
CA GLU A 232 19.39 4.57 22.22
C GLU A 232 17.92 4.43 21.77
N ILE A 233 17.63 4.48 20.46
CA ILE A 233 16.30 4.23 19.94
C ILE A 233 15.79 2.86 20.40
N VAL A 234 16.56 1.80 20.14
CA VAL A 234 16.17 0.43 20.51
C VAL A 234 15.91 0.30 22.00
N LEU A 235 16.79 0.87 22.85
CA LEU A 235 16.65 0.82 24.30
C LEU A 235 15.41 1.58 24.78
N ARG A 236 15.20 2.82 24.32
CA ARG A 236 14.07 3.63 24.78
C ARG A 236 12.71 3.03 24.38
N PHE A 237 12.63 2.45 23.19
CA PHE A 237 11.41 1.76 22.77
C PHE A 237 11.20 0.43 23.52
N LYS A 238 12.28 -0.29 23.84
CA LYS A 238 12.22 -1.51 24.66
C LYS A 238 11.72 -1.23 26.07
N ASP A 239 12.15 -0.13 26.67
CA ASP A 239 11.83 0.24 28.05
C ASP A 239 10.59 1.14 28.15
N ASP A 240 9.89 1.40 27.02
CA ASP A 240 8.77 2.35 26.92
C ASP A 240 9.07 3.73 27.51
N ASN A 241 10.27 4.22 27.26
CA ASN A 241 10.79 5.45 27.83
C ASN A 241 11.19 6.48 26.77
N VAL A 242 10.31 6.70 25.79
CA VAL A 242 10.47 7.81 24.84
C VAL A 242 9.95 9.09 25.49
N VAL A 243 10.87 9.99 25.85
CA VAL A 243 10.55 11.28 26.45
C VAL A 243 10.53 12.34 25.37
N TYR A 244 9.41 13.01 25.22
CA TYR A 244 9.27 14.12 24.28
C TYR A 244 9.59 15.45 24.96
N PRO A 245 10.09 16.44 24.20
CA PRO A 245 10.31 17.79 24.75
C PRO A 245 8.98 18.45 25.11
N LYS A 246 9.00 19.29 26.12
CA LYS A 246 7.79 19.95 26.64
C LYS A 246 7.03 20.74 25.56
N GLU A 247 7.74 21.39 24.67
CA GLU A 247 7.16 22.15 23.55
C GLU A 247 6.30 21.25 22.65
N VAL A 248 6.71 20.00 22.44
CA VAL A 248 5.95 19.00 21.67
C VAL A 248 4.79 18.44 22.49
N GLU A 249 5.00 18.18 23.79
CA GLU A 249 3.97 17.69 24.72
C GLU A 249 2.83 18.70 24.93
N ASP A 250 3.14 19.98 24.94
CA ASP A 250 2.16 21.07 25.08
C ASP A 250 1.27 21.19 23.83
N ASN A 251 1.76 20.79 22.64
CA ASN A 251 0.96 20.70 21.42
C ASN A 251 0.42 19.28 21.21
N LYS A 252 -0.71 18.96 21.84
CA LYS A 252 -1.30 17.60 21.84
C LYS A 252 -1.54 17.05 20.44
N ARG A 253 -1.94 17.90 19.49
CA ARG A 253 -2.17 17.47 18.12
C ARG A 253 -0.87 17.12 17.39
N PHE A 254 0.16 17.94 17.60
CA PHE A 254 1.46 17.64 17.01
C PHE A 254 2.11 16.42 17.68
N LEU A 255 2.00 16.28 19.00
CA LEU A 255 2.42 15.08 19.72
C LEU A 255 1.77 13.81 19.17
N ASN A 256 0.47 13.87 18.87
CA ASN A 256 -0.25 12.74 18.26
C ASN A 256 0.38 12.31 16.91
N LEU A 257 0.73 13.27 16.04
CA LEU A 257 1.44 12.97 14.79
C LEU A 257 2.81 12.34 15.05
N ILE A 258 3.59 12.92 15.96
CA ILE A 258 4.94 12.41 16.28
C ILE A 258 4.86 10.99 16.82
N GLN A 259 3.97 10.71 17.77
CA GLN A 259 3.78 9.38 18.33
C GLN A 259 3.34 8.35 17.28
N ALA A 260 2.45 8.73 16.35
CA ALA A 260 2.03 7.85 15.27
C ALA A 260 3.17 7.54 14.28
N LEU A 261 4.01 8.53 13.94
CA LEU A 261 5.20 8.34 13.10
C LEU A 261 6.29 7.51 13.79
N LEU A 262 6.43 7.66 15.11
CA LEU A 262 7.44 6.95 15.92
C LEU A 262 6.94 5.60 16.45
N SER A 263 5.84 5.06 15.95
CA SER A 263 5.40 3.71 16.35
C SER A 263 6.49 2.68 16.11
N TYR A 264 6.69 1.79 17.10
CA TYR A 264 7.71 0.73 17.03
C TYR A 264 7.44 -0.22 15.88
N ASP A 265 6.21 -0.74 15.81
CA ASP A 265 5.77 -1.64 14.75
C ASP A 265 5.54 -0.87 13.43
N PRO A 266 6.29 -1.21 12.36
CA PRO A 266 6.13 -0.57 11.06
C PRO A 266 4.74 -0.76 10.45
N ASN A 267 3.98 -1.79 10.85
CA ASN A 267 2.64 -2.05 10.30
C ASN A 267 1.61 -1.01 10.77
N VAL A 268 1.77 -0.52 11.99
CA VAL A 268 0.88 0.50 12.56
C VAL A 268 1.49 1.91 12.56
N ARG A 269 2.76 2.02 12.16
CA ARG A 269 3.43 3.32 12.00
C ARG A 269 2.74 4.16 10.95
N ALA A 270 2.48 5.42 11.24
CA ALA A 270 1.89 6.35 10.29
C ALA A 270 2.76 6.46 9.01
N GLY A 271 2.09 6.56 7.87
CA GLY A 271 2.68 6.78 6.55
C GLY A 271 1.93 7.90 5.83
N TYR A 272 1.95 7.89 4.50
CA TYR A 272 1.38 8.95 3.68
C TYR A 272 -0.09 9.25 3.99
N SER A 273 -0.92 8.22 4.03
CA SER A 273 -2.36 8.37 4.26
C SER A 273 -2.68 8.92 5.65
N GLU A 274 -2.03 8.39 6.67
CA GLU A 274 -2.25 8.80 8.05
C GLU A 274 -1.79 10.25 8.29
N VAL A 275 -0.66 10.66 7.70
CA VAL A 275 -0.20 12.06 7.75
C VAL A 275 -1.19 13.00 7.05
N ASN A 276 -1.81 12.58 5.93
CA ASN A 276 -2.88 13.36 5.29
C ASN A 276 -4.13 13.46 6.17
N ASP A 277 -4.54 12.38 6.82
CA ASP A 277 -5.64 12.40 7.79
C ASP A 277 -5.38 13.40 8.91
N TRP A 278 -4.16 13.43 9.44
CA TRP A 278 -3.77 14.44 10.42
C TRP A 278 -3.84 15.88 9.85
N LEU A 279 -3.38 16.10 8.62
CA LEU A 279 -3.44 17.40 7.96
C LEU A 279 -4.89 17.87 7.75
N GLU A 280 -5.82 16.95 7.54
CA GLU A 280 -7.26 17.20 7.41
C GLU A 280 -7.96 17.42 8.76
N GLY A 281 -7.28 17.21 9.87
CA GLY A 281 -7.83 17.47 11.20
C GLY A 281 -8.28 16.26 11.96
N LYS A 282 -8.06 15.05 11.44
CA LYS A 282 -8.35 13.79 12.13
C LYS A 282 -7.26 13.49 13.18
N ASP A 283 -7.65 12.89 14.29
CA ASP A 283 -6.70 12.34 15.25
C ASP A 283 -6.23 10.97 14.77
N LEU A 284 -4.92 10.74 14.85
CA LEU A 284 -4.32 9.47 14.50
C LEU A 284 -4.40 8.50 15.67
N GLN A 285 -4.61 7.22 15.36
CA GLN A 285 -4.48 6.19 16.37
C GLN A 285 -3.00 6.01 16.71
N VAL A 286 -2.66 6.23 17.98
CA VAL A 286 -1.33 6.00 18.51
C VAL A 286 -1.32 4.67 19.24
N TYR A 287 -0.38 3.83 18.88
CA TYR A 287 -0.16 2.54 19.53
C TYR A 287 0.92 2.73 20.58
N SER A 288 0.59 2.45 21.84
CA SER A 288 1.55 2.55 22.94
C SER A 288 2.68 1.54 22.74
N THR A 289 3.90 1.98 23.02
CA THR A 289 5.09 1.13 22.98
C THR A 289 5.05 -0.01 24.00
N LEU A 290 4.26 0.10 25.07
CA LEU A 290 3.98 -1.01 25.98
C LEU A 290 3.33 -2.21 25.28
N HIS A 291 2.60 -1.98 24.19
CA HIS A 291 2.16 -3.08 23.32
C HIS A 291 3.32 -3.63 22.47
N GLY A 292 4.39 -2.87 22.23
CA GLY A 292 5.60 -3.30 21.50
C GLY A 292 6.62 -4.09 22.34
N VAL A 293 6.53 -4.07 23.66
CA VAL A 293 7.36 -4.93 24.54
C VAL A 293 6.78 -6.33 24.65
N ASN A 294 5.50 -6.48 24.42
CA ASN A 294 4.90 -7.77 24.14
C ASN A 294 5.03 -8.03 22.63
N SER A 295 6.25 -8.28 22.17
CA SER A 295 6.48 -8.71 20.79
C SER A 295 5.52 -9.86 20.51
N PHE A 296 4.60 -9.64 19.54
CA PHE A 296 3.77 -10.73 19.08
C PHE A 296 4.68 -11.89 18.71
N LYS A 297 4.41 -13.05 19.30
CA LYS A 297 5.13 -14.27 19.00
C LYS A 297 4.14 -15.42 18.99
N HIS A 298 4.05 -16.05 17.86
CA HIS A 298 3.25 -17.26 17.71
C HIS A 298 3.96 -18.25 16.79
N TYR A 299 3.96 -19.51 17.17
CA TYR A 299 4.56 -20.59 16.38
C TYR A 299 3.48 -21.34 15.60
N PHE A 300 3.59 -21.32 14.27
CA PHE A 300 2.67 -22.01 13.39
C PHE A 300 3.43 -22.94 12.42
N ILE A 301 3.05 -24.22 12.37
CA ILE A 301 3.67 -25.30 11.61
C ILE A 301 5.15 -25.46 11.95
N ASP A 302 6.04 -24.74 11.27
CA ASP A 302 7.50 -24.90 11.31
C ASP A 302 8.24 -23.57 11.60
N GLN A 303 7.51 -22.48 11.87
CA GLN A 303 8.07 -21.15 11.96
C GLN A 303 7.45 -20.33 13.10
N GLU A 304 8.27 -19.51 13.75
CA GLU A 304 7.81 -18.46 14.65
C GLU A 304 7.49 -17.20 13.87
N TYR A 305 6.29 -16.66 14.09
CA TYR A 305 5.83 -15.39 13.51
C TYR A 305 5.86 -14.31 14.57
N THR A 306 6.48 -13.18 14.22
CA THR A 306 6.58 -12.00 15.08
C THR A 306 5.68 -10.85 14.59
N SER A 307 4.96 -11.06 13.49
CA SER A 307 3.98 -10.14 12.92
C SER A 307 2.63 -10.85 12.81
N PRO A 308 1.55 -10.26 13.37
CA PRO A 308 0.18 -10.79 13.17
C PRO A 308 -0.22 -10.91 11.70
N TYR A 309 0.20 -9.96 10.88
CA TYR A 309 -0.09 -9.98 9.46
C TYR A 309 0.60 -11.14 8.74
N ASP A 310 1.90 -11.38 9.01
CA ASP A 310 2.63 -12.48 8.38
C ASP A 310 2.06 -13.84 8.83
N LEU A 311 1.63 -13.93 10.08
CA LEU A 311 0.87 -15.09 10.56
C LEU A 311 -0.46 -15.24 9.81
N ALA A 312 -1.21 -14.16 9.62
CA ALA A 312 -2.47 -14.20 8.89
C ALA A 312 -2.28 -14.61 7.42
N VAL A 313 -1.22 -14.13 6.76
CA VAL A 313 -0.84 -14.56 5.41
C VAL A 313 -0.49 -16.05 5.39
N ALA A 314 0.26 -16.52 6.37
CA ALA A 314 0.58 -17.95 6.50
C ALA A 314 -0.68 -18.81 6.71
N TYR A 315 -1.61 -18.35 7.54
CA TYR A 315 -2.91 -18.99 7.73
C TYR A 315 -3.74 -19.04 6.44
N ALA A 316 -3.66 -18.00 5.62
CA ALA A 316 -4.41 -17.92 4.38
C ALA A 316 -3.85 -18.80 3.23
N GLN A 317 -2.54 -19.08 3.23
CA GLN A 317 -1.83 -19.72 2.12
C GLN A 317 -1.38 -21.16 2.39
N ARG A 318 -1.24 -21.54 3.67
CA ARG A 318 -0.70 -22.86 4.03
C ARG A 318 -1.82 -23.89 4.26
N ASP A 319 -1.48 -25.00 4.91
CA ASP A 319 -2.42 -26.06 5.24
C ASP A 319 -3.62 -25.51 6.03
N TRP A 320 -4.79 -25.50 5.39
CA TRP A 320 -6.02 -24.96 5.95
C TRP A 320 -6.49 -25.73 7.19
N GLU A 321 -6.30 -27.03 7.22
CA GLU A 321 -6.65 -27.83 8.40
C GLU A 321 -5.74 -27.53 9.58
N ALA A 322 -4.46 -27.24 9.31
CA ALA A 322 -3.54 -26.77 10.35
C ALA A 322 -3.94 -25.38 10.85
N THR A 323 -4.35 -24.48 9.94
CA THR A 323 -4.89 -23.15 10.29
C THR A 323 -6.11 -23.26 11.19
N ILE A 324 -7.09 -24.09 10.81
CA ILE A 324 -8.30 -24.32 11.63
C ILE A 324 -7.91 -24.83 13.03
N ARG A 325 -7.00 -25.78 13.12
CA ARG A 325 -6.55 -26.29 14.42
C ARG A 325 -5.86 -25.22 15.26
N ASP A 326 -5.04 -24.39 14.64
CA ASP A 326 -4.21 -23.44 15.35
C ASP A 326 -4.99 -22.21 15.84
N VAL A 327 -5.92 -21.69 15.03
CA VAL A 327 -6.76 -20.55 15.43
C VAL A 327 -7.69 -20.85 16.64
N PHE A 328 -7.87 -22.14 16.98
CA PHE A 328 -8.61 -22.55 18.17
C PHE A 328 -7.70 -22.92 19.36
N ARG A 329 -6.36 -22.87 19.21
CA ARG A 329 -5.42 -23.12 20.30
C ARG A 329 -5.30 -21.94 21.24
N GLN A 330 -5.23 -22.21 22.54
CA GLN A 330 -5.06 -21.18 23.55
C GLN A 330 -3.78 -20.36 23.37
N THR A 331 -2.75 -20.95 22.76
CA THR A 331 -1.46 -20.28 22.50
C THR A 331 -1.58 -19.02 21.63
N LEU A 332 -2.48 -19.03 20.64
CA LEU A 332 -2.78 -17.86 19.81
C LEU A 332 -3.39 -16.74 20.65
N TYR A 333 -4.37 -17.05 21.47
CA TYR A 333 -5.06 -16.07 22.33
C TYR A 333 -4.12 -15.48 23.37
N ASN A 334 -3.26 -16.30 23.97
CA ASN A 334 -2.24 -15.82 24.91
C ASN A 334 -1.22 -14.86 24.23
N ALA A 335 -0.96 -15.05 22.94
CA ALA A 335 -0.10 -14.14 22.18
C ALA A 335 -0.81 -12.78 21.95
N PHE A 336 -2.08 -12.78 21.62
CA PHE A 336 -2.87 -11.56 21.38
C PHE A 336 -3.29 -10.86 22.67
N GLU A 337 -3.58 -11.57 23.75
CA GLU A 337 -3.92 -11.00 25.05
C GLU A 337 -2.86 -9.99 25.53
N LYS A 338 -1.58 -10.31 25.26
CA LYS A 338 -0.45 -9.45 25.61
C LYS A 338 -0.13 -8.41 24.53
N TYR A 339 -0.49 -8.67 23.29
CA TYR A 339 -0.12 -7.85 22.13
C TYR A 339 -1.15 -6.77 21.81
N ASP A 340 -2.42 -7.13 21.67
CA ASP A 340 -3.51 -6.22 21.31
C ASP A 340 -4.84 -6.71 21.91
N GLU A 341 -5.28 -6.04 22.96
CA GLU A 341 -6.52 -6.37 23.70
C GLU A 341 -7.78 -6.28 22.80
N LYS A 342 -7.78 -5.38 21.81
CA LYS A 342 -8.94 -5.23 20.91
C LYS A 342 -9.03 -6.40 19.93
N ILE A 343 -7.90 -6.81 19.35
CA ILE A 343 -7.86 -8.01 18.50
C ILE A 343 -8.19 -9.22 19.35
N TYR A 344 -7.58 -9.36 20.52
CA TYR A 344 -7.83 -10.45 21.47
C TYR A 344 -9.32 -10.61 21.77
N SER A 345 -10.00 -9.55 22.19
CA SER A 345 -11.44 -9.58 22.51
C SER A 345 -12.27 -10.05 21.31
N LYS A 346 -12.03 -9.49 20.12
CA LYS A 346 -12.79 -9.85 18.91
C LYS A 346 -12.60 -11.31 18.50
N ILE A 347 -11.35 -11.79 18.48
CA ILE A 347 -11.10 -13.18 18.09
C ILE A 347 -11.60 -14.18 19.14
N LEU A 348 -11.58 -13.80 20.42
CA LEU A 348 -12.14 -14.59 21.51
C LEU A 348 -13.66 -14.72 21.37
N ASP A 349 -14.37 -13.61 21.13
CA ASP A 349 -15.82 -13.61 20.90
C ASP A 349 -16.22 -14.54 19.74
N ILE A 350 -15.45 -14.51 18.64
CA ILE A 350 -15.69 -15.38 17.48
C ILE A 350 -15.47 -16.86 17.85
N ARG A 351 -14.43 -17.16 18.62
CA ARG A 351 -14.14 -18.52 19.08
C ARG A 351 -15.22 -19.06 20.00
N GLU A 352 -15.69 -18.26 20.96
CA GLU A 352 -16.69 -18.67 21.95
C GLU A 352 -18.07 -18.82 21.34
N ALA A 353 -18.44 -17.96 20.38
CA ALA A 353 -19.70 -18.04 19.68
C ALA A 353 -19.84 -19.28 18.77
N ASN A 354 -18.73 -19.90 18.34
CA ASN A 354 -18.72 -20.95 17.31
C ASN A 354 -17.95 -22.18 17.77
N GLN A 355 -18.54 -22.94 18.69
CA GLN A 355 -17.93 -24.20 19.19
C GLN A 355 -18.22 -25.41 18.29
N ASN A 356 -19.14 -25.29 17.33
CA ASN A 356 -19.46 -26.37 16.40
C ASN A 356 -18.31 -26.62 15.42
N ILE A 357 -17.93 -27.89 15.25
CA ILE A 357 -16.82 -28.31 14.37
C ILE A 357 -17.08 -27.92 12.93
N ASP A 358 -18.32 -28.01 12.46
CA ASP A 358 -18.69 -27.69 11.08
C ASP A 358 -18.57 -26.19 10.74
N GLU A 359 -18.60 -25.32 11.76
CA GLU A 359 -18.49 -23.89 11.62
C GLU A 359 -17.05 -23.37 11.78
N ARG A 360 -16.12 -24.21 12.21
CA ARG A 360 -14.72 -23.84 12.43
C ARG A 360 -14.01 -23.24 11.21
N PRO A 361 -14.21 -23.72 9.97
CA PRO A 361 -13.60 -23.10 8.79
C PRO A 361 -14.00 -21.64 8.62
N VAL A 362 -15.27 -21.33 8.86
CA VAL A 362 -15.81 -19.97 8.78
C VAL A 362 -15.32 -19.10 9.92
N SER A 363 -15.24 -19.66 11.11
CA SER A 363 -14.68 -18.96 12.28
C SER A 363 -13.19 -18.67 12.08
N ALA A 364 -12.44 -19.59 11.50
CA ALA A 364 -11.03 -19.36 11.14
C ALA A 364 -10.90 -18.20 10.15
N PHE A 365 -11.75 -18.14 9.13
CA PHE A 365 -11.78 -17.01 8.20
C PHE A 365 -12.05 -15.69 8.93
N LYS A 366 -13.08 -15.61 9.78
CA LYS A 366 -13.41 -14.42 10.56
C LYS A 366 -12.27 -14.00 11.51
N ILE A 367 -11.62 -14.95 12.17
CA ILE A 367 -10.49 -14.70 13.08
C ILE A 367 -9.33 -14.10 12.30
N VAL A 368 -8.93 -14.70 11.19
CA VAL A 368 -7.81 -14.21 10.36
C VAL A 368 -8.10 -12.81 9.80
N CYS A 369 -9.34 -12.53 9.38
CA CYS A 369 -9.75 -11.18 8.96
C CYS A 369 -9.61 -10.13 10.08
N ASN A 370 -9.87 -10.50 11.33
CA ASN A 370 -9.71 -9.59 12.47
C ASN A 370 -8.24 -9.43 12.90
N ILE A 371 -7.41 -10.47 12.70
CA ILE A 371 -5.96 -10.39 12.96
C ILE A 371 -5.28 -9.44 11.97
N ALA A 372 -5.66 -9.50 10.69
CA ALA A 372 -5.09 -8.67 9.64
C ALA A 372 -6.20 -8.08 8.75
N PRO A 373 -6.78 -6.93 9.14
CA PRO A 373 -7.86 -6.29 8.39
C PRO A 373 -7.54 -5.99 6.92
N GLU A 374 -6.28 -5.75 6.58
CA GLU A 374 -5.82 -5.47 5.22
C GLU A 374 -5.52 -6.71 4.38
N ILE A 375 -5.61 -7.92 4.92
CA ILE A 375 -5.33 -9.15 4.17
C ILE A 375 -6.20 -9.25 2.91
N ASN A 376 -5.63 -9.69 1.82
CA ASN A 376 -6.38 -9.99 0.62
C ASN A 376 -7.38 -11.12 0.87
N PHE A 377 -8.38 -11.22 0.01
CA PHE A 377 -9.36 -12.30 0.14
C PHE A 377 -8.69 -13.66 0.10
N PHE A 378 -9.12 -14.55 0.96
CA PHE A 378 -8.59 -15.91 1.05
C PHE A 378 -9.69 -16.89 1.43
N TRP A 379 -9.53 -18.14 1.02
CA TRP A 379 -10.43 -19.20 1.45
C TRP A 379 -9.79 -20.57 1.26
N LYS A 380 -9.92 -21.44 2.26
CA LYS A 380 -9.44 -22.83 2.24
C LYS A 380 -7.99 -22.99 1.76
N GLY A 381 -7.08 -22.16 2.29
CA GLY A 381 -5.64 -22.24 1.98
C GLY A 381 -5.23 -21.58 0.65
N LYS A 382 -6.13 -20.87 -0.02
CA LYS A 382 -5.84 -20.06 -1.19
C LYS A 382 -5.99 -18.57 -0.84
N LEU A 383 -4.91 -17.82 -0.94
CA LEU A 383 -4.90 -16.36 -0.90
C LEU A 383 -4.97 -15.83 -2.33
N TYR A 384 -5.89 -14.91 -2.58
CA TYR A 384 -6.12 -14.33 -3.89
C TYR A 384 -5.37 -13.02 -4.04
N HIS A 385 -4.77 -12.77 -5.21
CA HIS A 385 -3.98 -11.57 -5.43
C HIS A 385 -4.82 -10.39 -5.94
N ASN A 386 -5.94 -10.68 -6.60
CA ASN A 386 -6.85 -9.67 -7.15
C ASN A 386 -8.30 -10.16 -7.19
N ASN A 387 -9.21 -9.23 -7.47
CA ASN A 387 -10.64 -9.50 -7.53
C ASN A 387 -11.03 -10.42 -8.70
N ASP A 388 -10.31 -10.37 -9.81
CA ASP A 388 -10.61 -11.19 -10.99
C ASP A 388 -10.41 -12.68 -10.67
N GLU A 389 -9.34 -13.04 -9.95
CA GLU A 389 -9.09 -14.43 -9.53
C GLU A 389 -10.22 -14.98 -8.65
N ILE A 390 -10.75 -14.14 -7.71
CA ILE A 390 -11.85 -14.54 -6.85
C ILE A 390 -13.11 -14.75 -7.69
N ALA A 391 -13.40 -13.81 -8.57
CA ALA A 391 -14.57 -13.83 -9.43
C ALA A 391 -14.56 -15.05 -10.37
N GLU A 392 -13.40 -15.40 -10.91
CA GLU A 392 -13.23 -16.61 -11.73
C GLU A 392 -13.50 -17.90 -10.97
N ASP A 393 -12.95 -18.03 -9.75
CA ASP A 393 -13.15 -19.20 -8.92
C ASP A 393 -14.62 -19.33 -8.45
N LEU A 394 -15.27 -18.21 -8.13
CA LEU A 394 -16.70 -18.19 -7.81
C LEU A 394 -17.56 -18.64 -8.99
N TYR A 395 -17.30 -18.09 -10.17
CA TYR A 395 -17.99 -18.48 -11.39
C TYR A 395 -17.80 -19.98 -11.68
N LYS A 396 -16.54 -20.43 -11.61
CA LYS A 396 -16.18 -21.85 -11.81
C LYS A 396 -16.88 -22.76 -10.80
N ALA A 397 -16.89 -22.37 -9.52
CA ALA A 397 -17.56 -23.14 -8.46
C ALA A 397 -19.05 -23.31 -8.76
N VAL A 398 -19.72 -22.26 -9.25
CA VAL A 398 -21.14 -22.33 -9.65
C VAL A 398 -21.33 -23.30 -10.83
N ILE A 399 -20.50 -23.20 -11.88
CA ILE A 399 -20.63 -24.04 -13.08
C ILE A 399 -20.34 -25.52 -12.76
N GLU A 400 -19.34 -25.79 -11.94
CA GLU A 400 -18.96 -27.15 -11.55
C GLU A 400 -19.84 -27.72 -10.42
N ASN A 401 -20.82 -26.99 -9.94
CA ASN A 401 -21.64 -27.33 -8.76
C ASN A 401 -20.80 -27.63 -7.51
N ASN A 402 -19.77 -26.81 -7.31
CA ASN A 402 -18.87 -26.90 -6.18
C ASN A 402 -19.32 -25.93 -5.07
N HIS A 403 -19.71 -26.46 -3.94
CA HIS A 403 -20.28 -25.73 -2.82
C HIS A 403 -19.23 -25.08 -1.90
N MET A 404 -17.97 -24.95 -2.36
CA MET A 404 -16.86 -24.54 -1.50
C MET A 404 -17.01 -23.14 -0.89
N PHE A 405 -17.64 -22.19 -1.58
CA PHE A 405 -17.82 -20.81 -1.08
C PHE A 405 -19.12 -20.60 -0.30
N GLU A 406 -20.10 -21.51 -0.38
CA GLU A 406 -21.41 -21.36 0.27
C GLU A 406 -21.33 -21.06 1.77
N PRO A 407 -20.40 -21.68 2.56
CA PRO A 407 -20.29 -21.38 3.98
C PRO A 407 -19.99 -19.90 4.29
N LEU A 408 -19.30 -19.18 3.40
CA LEU A 408 -18.99 -17.75 3.58
C LEU A 408 -20.25 -16.87 3.49
N PHE A 409 -21.21 -17.27 2.66
CA PHE A 409 -22.47 -16.55 2.46
C PHE A 409 -23.49 -16.94 3.54
N SER A 410 -23.74 -18.22 3.73
CA SER A 410 -24.73 -18.73 4.69
C SER A 410 -24.45 -18.30 6.12
N SER A 411 -23.18 -18.20 6.51
CA SER A 411 -22.74 -17.72 7.83
C SER A 411 -22.55 -16.20 7.91
N LYS A 412 -22.78 -15.49 6.80
CA LYS A 412 -22.49 -14.04 6.65
C LYS A 412 -21.02 -13.68 6.94
N ALA A 413 -20.09 -14.64 6.84
CA ALA A 413 -18.67 -14.40 7.11
C ALA A 413 -18.02 -13.42 6.14
N ILE A 414 -18.50 -13.40 4.89
CA ILE A 414 -18.03 -12.46 3.89
C ILE A 414 -18.24 -11.00 4.34
N ARG A 415 -19.29 -10.70 5.08
CA ARG A 415 -19.54 -9.37 5.64
C ARG A 415 -18.42 -8.91 6.56
N VAL A 416 -17.89 -9.82 7.40
CA VAL A 416 -16.79 -9.52 8.32
C VAL A 416 -15.54 -9.07 7.55
N PHE A 417 -15.21 -9.69 6.41
CA PHE A 417 -14.09 -9.27 5.55
C PHE A 417 -14.19 -7.81 5.10
N TYR A 418 -15.42 -7.31 4.89
CA TYR A 418 -15.64 -5.91 4.52
C TYR A 418 -15.72 -4.98 5.73
N GLU A 419 -16.27 -5.43 6.86
CA GLU A 419 -16.43 -4.61 8.07
C GLU A 419 -15.13 -4.26 8.76
N VAL A 420 -14.17 -5.18 8.76
CA VAL A 420 -12.90 -4.99 9.49
C VAL A 420 -11.95 -4.01 8.81
N ASN A 421 -12.14 -3.72 7.52
CA ASN A 421 -11.27 -2.84 6.74
C ASN A 421 -12.00 -1.58 6.28
N GLU A 422 -11.53 -0.41 6.73
CA GLU A 422 -12.16 0.88 6.43
C GLU A 422 -12.33 1.16 4.91
N LYS A 423 -11.36 0.75 4.09
CA LYS A 423 -11.41 0.94 2.64
C LYS A 423 -12.49 0.08 1.96
N ARG A 424 -12.83 -1.07 2.56
CA ARG A 424 -13.84 -1.99 2.03
C ARG A 424 -15.26 -1.67 2.51
N LYS A 425 -15.40 -0.87 3.58
CA LYS A 425 -16.71 -0.52 4.16
C LYS A 425 -17.67 0.13 3.17
N ALA A 426 -17.16 0.82 2.16
CA ALA A 426 -17.99 1.41 1.10
C ALA A 426 -18.86 0.38 0.35
N ASN A 427 -18.47 -0.88 0.35
CA ASN A 427 -19.18 -1.97 -0.33
C ASN A 427 -20.13 -2.76 0.59
N ILE A 428 -20.25 -2.42 1.87
CA ILE A 428 -21.05 -3.20 2.85
C ILE A 428 -22.51 -3.29 2.42
N GLU A 429 -23.11 -2.21 1.92
CA GLU A 429 -24.50 -2.19 1.46
C GLU A 429 -24.74 -3.20 0.33
N ALA A 430 -23.85 -3.22 -0.67
CA ALA A 430 -23.89 -4.19 -1.76
C ALA A 430 -23.71 -5.64 -1.25
N ILE A 431 -22.84 -5.84 -0.27
CA ILE A 431 -22.65 -7.15 0.36
C ILE A 431 -23.89 -7.57 1.15
N ASP A 432 -24.53 -6.67 1.89
CA ASP A 432 -25.76 -6.97 2.62
C ASP A 432 -26.91 -7.37 1.67
N ASP A 433 -27.00 -6.74 0.50
CA ASP A 433 -27.98 -7.13 -0.52
C ASP A 433 -27.67 -8.50 -1.14
N ILE A 434 -26.40 -8.79 -1.42
CA ILE A 434 -25.96 -10.12 -1.88
C ILE A 434 -26.28 -11.19 -0.82
N LEU A 435 -26.08 -10.91 0.45
CA LEU A 435 -26.40 -11.83 1.54
C LEU A 435 -27.90 -12.09 1.68
N LYS A 436 -28.75 -11.09 1.46
CA LYS A 436 -30.21 -11.30 1.37
C LYS A 436 -30.56 -12.23 0.19
N ILE A 437 -29.94 -12.04 -0.96
CA ILE A 437 -30.13 -12.92 -2.12
C ILE A 437 -29.69 -14.35 -1.82
N SER A 438 -28.66 -14.55 -0.99
CA SER A 438 -28.17 -15.88 -0.65
C SER A 438 -29.20 -16.72 0.14
N GLU A 439 -30.11 -16.06 0.85
CA GLU A 439 -31.21 -16.72 1.56
C GLU A 439 -32.26 -17.31 0.57
N GLU A 440 -32.37 -16.74 -0.63
CA GLU A 440 -33.27 -17.24 -1.67
C GLU A 440 -32.55 -18.17 -2.66
N SER A 441 -31.32 -17.79 -3.08
CA SER A 441 -30.52 -18.53 -4.05
C SER A 441 -29.03 -18.30 -3.84
N MET A 442 -28.34 -19.32 -3.36
CA MET A 442 -26.90 -19.30 -3.15
C MET A 442 -26.12 -19.11 -4.47
N ILE A 443 -26.59 -19.71 -5.54
CA ILE A 443 -25.98 -19.58 -6.89
C ILE A 443 -26.02 -18.11 -7.34
N ARG A 444 -27.17 -17.47 -7.21
CA ARG A 444 -27.34 -16.05 -7.57
C ARG A 444 -26.41 -15.17 -6.75
N ALA A 445 -26.34 -15.38 -5.44
CA ALA A 445 -25.49 -14.61 -4.55
C ALA A 445 -24.01 -14.71 -4.94
N GLN A 446 -23.52 -15.92 -5.25
CA GLN A 446 -22.14 -16.12 -5.70
C GLN A 446 -21.85 -15.42 -7.03
N LEU A 447 -22.78 -15.49 -7.98
CA LEU A 447 -22.64 -14.82 -9.28
C LEU A 447 -22.70 -13.29 -9.13
N TYR A 448 -23.58 -12.75 -8.29
CA TYR A 448 -23.59 -11.31 -8.00
C TYR A 448 -22.31 -10.84 -7.33
N TYR A 449 -21.77 -11.65 -6.42
CA TYR A 449 -20.50 -11.32 -5.79
C TYR A 449 -19.34 -11.35 -6.79
N ALA A 450 -19.31 -12.34 -7.69
CA ALA A 450 -18.32 -12.40 -8.76
C ALA A 450 -18.41 -11.17 -9.68
N GLU A 451 -19.63 -10.74 -10.05
CA GLU A 451 -19.86 -9.55 -10.86
C GLU A 451 -19.48 -8.25 -10.13
N LEU A 452 -19.71 -8.15 -8.82
CA LEU A 452 -19.27 -7.02 -8.00
C LEU A 452 -17.74 -6.90 -7.99
N LEU A 453 -17.04 -8.03 -7.89
CA LEU A 453 -15.58 -8.08 -7.86
C LEU A 453 -14.94 -7.81 -9.22
N SER A 454 -15.53 -8.32 -10.29
CA SER A 454 -15.04 -8.22 -11.67
C SER A 454 -16.21 -7.98 -12.64
N PRO A 455 -16.59 -6.72 -12.86
CA PRO A 455 -17.69 -6.38 -13.74
C PRO A 455 -17.56 -7.00 -15.13
N GLY A 456 -18.63 -7.66 -15.60
CA GLY A 456 -18.67 -8.37 -16.87
C GLY A 456 -18.04 -9.77 -16.87
N ILE A 457 -17.60 -10.29 -15.72
CA ILE A 457 -16.96 -11.62 -15.63
C ILE A 457 -17.89 -12.74 -16.14
N ILE A 458 -19.18 -12.66 -15.76
CA ILE A 458 -20.14 -13.68 -16.14
C ILE A 458 -20.26 -13.74 -17.66
N VAL A 459 -20.39 -12.59 -18.29
CA VAL A 459 -20.50 -12.50 -19.76
C VAL A 459 -19.22 -12.94 -20.45
N ARG A 460 -18.06 -12.47 -19.98
CA ARG A 460 -16.75 -12.88 -20.53
C ARG A 460 -16.54 -14.39 -20.45
N LYS A 461 -16.84 -14.99 -19.31
CA LYS A 461 -16.68 -16.45 -19.12
C LYS A 461 -17.72 -17.24 -19.89
N PHE A 462 -18.97 -16.75 -19.96
CA PHE A 462 -20.04 -17.37 -20.71
C PHE A 462 -19.80 -17.36 -22.23
N THR A 463 -19.15 -16.32 -22.74
CA THR A 463 -18.91 -16.11 -24.19
C THR A 463 -17.47 -16.45 -24.62
N ASP A 464 -16.68 -17.14 -23.79
CA ASP A 464 -15.27 -17.43 -24.03
C ASP A 464 -14.46 -16.20 -24.46
N GLY A 465 -14.78 -15.04 -23.88
CA GLY A 465 -14.09 -13.78 -24.15
C GLY A 465 -14.53 -13.05 -25.43
N THR A 466 -15.56 -13.51 -26.12
CA THR A 466 -16.09 -12.82 -27.32
C THR A 466 -16.88 -11.56 -26.98
N CYS A 467 -17.38 -11.43 -25.75
CA CYS A 467 -18.00 -10.23 -25.21
C CYS A 467 -17.36 -9.85 -23.88
N ASN A 468 -17.13 -8.55 -23.67
CA ASN A 468 -16.53 -8.02 -22.45
C ASN A 468 -17.55 -7.47 -21.47
N CYS A 469 -18.73 -7.12 -21.95
CA CYS A 469 -19.81 -6.59 -21.13
C CYS A 469 -21.17 -7.07 -21.63
N LEU A 470 -22.18 -6.89 -20.79
CA LEU A 470 -23.53 -7.32 -21.08
C LEU A 470 -24.15 -6.56 -22.27
N ASP A 471 -23.81 -5.29 -22.46
CA ASP A 471 -24.30 -4.51 -23.60
C ASP A 471 -23.86 -5.10 -24.93
N GLU A 472 -22.60 -5.51 -25.08
CA GLU A 472 -22.08 -6.20 -26.26
C GLU A 472 -22.81 -7.53 -26.49
N PHE A 473 -23.04 -8.29 -25.42
CA PHE A 473 -23.76 -9.56 -25.49
C PHE A 473 -25.20 -9.37 -25.92
N ILE A 474 -25.91 -8.40 -25.35
CA ILE A 474 -27.30 -8.05 -25.76
C ILE A 474 -27.35 -7.60 -27.23
N GLU A 475 -26.37 -6.80 -27.68
CA GLU A 475 -26.30 -6.38 -29.08
C GLU A 475 -26.19 -7.57 -30.05
N ILE A 476 -25.35 -8.54 -29.71
CA ILE A 476 -25.17 -9.75 -30.52
C ILE A 476 -26.46 -10.59 -30.50
N ILE A 477 -27.09 -10.77 -29.33
CA ILE A 477 -28.36 -11.48 -29.22
C ILE A 477 -29.45 -10.78 -30.08
N ILE A 478 -29.58 -9.46 -29.96
CA ILE A 478 -30.54 -8.67 -30.72
C ILE A 478 -30.28 -8.79 -32.23
N LYS A 479 -29.01 -8.72 -32.63
CA LYS A 479 -28.63 -8.90 -34.05
C LYS A 479 -29.05 -10.27 -34.57
N ASN A 480 -28.71 -11.33 -33.81
CA ASN A 480 -29.04 -12.70 -34.20
C ASN A 480 -30.56 -12.96 -34.23
N LEU A 481 -31.29 -12.41 -33.26
CA LEU A 481 -32.75 -12.49 -33.24
C LEU A 481 -33.37 -11.76 -34.44
N LYS A 482 -32.82 -10.62 -34.88
CA LYS A 482 -33.25 -9.91 -36.09
C LYS A 482 -33.01 -10.74 -37.36
N GLU A 483 -31.81 -11.30 -37.49
CA GLU A 483 -31.42 -12.14 -38.60
C GLU A 483 -32.31 -13.41 -38.70
N ALA A 484 -32.80 -13.89 -37.56
CA ALA A 484 -33.75 -14.99 -37.47
C ALA A 484 -35.22 -14.56 -37.64
N GLY A 485 -35.52 -13.29 -37.95
CA GLY A 485 -36.86 -12.78 -38.23
C GLY A 485 -37.69 -12.36 -37.02
N PHE A 486 -37.08 -12.15 -35.87
CA PHE A 486 -37.75 -11.74 -34.63
C PHE A 486 -37.72 -10.20 -34.45
N ASP A 487 -38.59 -9.48 -35.17
CA ASP A 487 -38.62 -8.00 -35.21
C ASP A 487 -38.86 -7.31 -33.85
N LYS A 488 -39.42 -7.98 -32.85
CA LYS A 488 -39.74 -7.39 -31.54
C LYS A 488 -38.53 -7.15 -30.64
N ALA A 489 -37.42 -7.85 -30.85
CA ALA A 489 -36.19 -7.64 -30.13
C ALA A 489 -35.50 -6.29 -30.45
N VAL A 490 -35.92 -5.62 -31.52
CA VAL A 490 -35.36 -4.35 -32.02
C VAL A 490 -35.70 -3.15 -31.16
N ASN A 491 -36.74 -3.21 -30.34
CA ASN A 491 -37.27 -2.06 -29.60
C ASN A 491 -36.64 -1.81 -28.22
N TYR A 492 -35.74 -2.66 -27.77
CA TYR A 492 -35.11 -2.56 -26.47
C TYR A 492 -34.26 -1.27 -26.27
N ARG A 493 -33.51 -0.83 -27.27
CA ARG A 493 -32.63 0.35 -27.20
C ARG A 493 -33.28 1.70 -27.54
N LYS A 494 -34.53 1.76 -27.98
CA LYS A 494 -35.18 3.02 -28.35
C LYS A 494 -35.91 3.74 -27.20
N GLY A 495 -35.57 3.45 -25.93
CA GLY A 495 -36.07 4.22 -24.76
C GLY A 495 -37.58 4.11 -24.52
N LYS A 496 -38.26 3.12 -25.12
CA LYS A 496 -39.65 2.78 -24.78
C LYS A 496 -39.63 1.56 -23.88
N GLN A 497 -40.17 1.70 -22.66
CA GLN A 497 -40.40 0.62 -21.71
C GLN A 497 -41.07 -0.58 -22.39
N VAL A 498 -40.29 -1.52 -22.86
CA VAL A 498 -40.77 -2.87 -23.13
C VAL A 498 -40.77 -3.56 -21.77
N LYS A 499 -41.87 -4.07 -21.33
CA LYS A 499 -41.95 -4.74 -20.03
C LYS A 499 -40.94 -5.87 -20.04
N GLU A 500 -40.05 -5.83 -19.02
CA GLU A 500 -38.96 -6.78 -18.73
C GLU A 500 -39.36 -8.25 -18.98
N ASN A 501 -40.58 -8.60 -18.61
CA ASN A 501 -41.18 -9.91 -18.82
C ASN A 501 -41.33 -10.35 -20.31
N ASP A 502 -41.33 -9.44 -21.26
CA ASP A 502 -41.61 -9.82 -22.65
C ASP A 502 -40.34 -10.21 -23.40
N ILE A 503 -39.19 -9.58 -23.07
CA ILE A 503 -37.89 -9.96 -23.65
C ILE A 503 -37.40 -11.26 -23.01
N VAL A 504 -37.52 -11.39 -21.70
CA VAL A 504 -37.15 -12.60 -20.97
C VAL A 504 -38.04 -13.77 -21.41
N LYS A 505 -39.33 -13.59 -21.45
CA LYS A 505 -40.26 -14.63 -21.96
C LYS A 505 -40.00 -14.99 -23.41
N TYR A 506 -39.61 -13.99 -24.21
CA TYR A 506 -39.31 -14.23 -25.63
C TYR A 506 -37.95 -14.91 -25.81
N ALA A 507 -36.93 -14.47 -25.07
CA ALA A 507 -35.66 -15.15 -25.01
C ALA A 507 -35.81 -16.58 -24.50
N MET A 508 -36.57 -16.80 -23.42
CA MET A 508 -36.86 -18.14 -22.90
C MET A 508 -37.61 -19.03 -23.88
N LYS A 509 -38.57 -18.47 -24.61
CA LYS A 509 -39.29 -19.21 -25.66
C LYS A 509 -38.39 -19.57 -26.84
N CYS A 510 -37.40 -18.72 -27.16
CA CYS A 510 -36.36 -18.99 -28.13
C CYS A 510 -35.32 -20.00 -27.63
N PHE A 511 -35.07 -20.02 -26.33
CA PHE A 511 -34.15 -20.95 -25.66
C PHE A 511 -34.70 -22.37 -25.50
N GLU A 512 -36.01 -22.56 -25.59
CA GLU A 512 -36.66 -23.88 -25.67
C GLU A 512 -36.49 -24.52 -27.04
N GLY A 513 -36.06 -23.76 -28.07
CA GLY A 513 -35.86 -24.22 -29.44
C GLY A 513 -34.38 -24.49 -29.76
N GLU A 514 -34.07 -25.60 -30.41
CA GLU A 514 -32.72 -25.96 -30.91
C GLU A 514 -32.09 -24.89 -31.82
N GLU A 515 -32.90 -24.00 -32.39
CA GLU A 515 -32.47 -22.98 -33.36
C GLU A 515 -31.58 -21.90 -32.75
N LEU A 516 -31.84 -21.43 -31.53
CA LEU A 516 -31.02 -20.39 -30.89
C LEU A 516 -29.67 -20.95 -30.41
N ASN A 517 -29.63 -22.17 -29.89
CA ASN A 517 -28.38 -22.87 -29.57
C ASN A 517 -27.49 -22.99 -30.80
N THR A 518 -28.07 -23.35 -31.93
CA THR A 518 -27.36 -23.48 -33.21
C THR A 518 -26.82 -22.13 -33.68
N LEU A 519 -27.59 -21.05 -33.51
CA LEU A 519 -27.17 -19.68 -33.84
C LEU A 519 -26.06 -19.16 -32.96
N LEU A 520 -26.11 -19.42 -31.65
CA LEU A 520 -25.08 -19.03 -30.72
C LEU A 520 -23.77 -19.79 -30.95
N ILE A 521 -23.83 -21.10 -31.19
CA ILE A 521 -22.68 -21.92 -31.56
C ILE A 521 -22.03 -21.46 -32.86
N ARG A 522 -22.86 -21.14 -33.90
CA ARG A 522 -22.37 -20.63 -35.20
C ARG A 522 -21.69 -19.26 -35.11
N ASN A 523 -22.01 -18.45 -34.09
CA ASN A 523 -21.39 -17.15 -33.85
C ASN A 523 -20.23 -17.19 -32.83
N GLY A 524 -19.70 -18.39 -32.51
CA GLY A 524 -18.52 -18.55 -31.70
C GLY A 524 -18.77 -18.57 -30.20
N PHE A 525 -20.01 -18.70 -29.77
CA PHE A 525 -20.31 -18.90 -28.34
C PHE A 525 -20.13 -20.40 -28.01
N GLY A 526 -18.99 -20.75 -27.45
CA GLY A 526 -18.59 -22.15 -27.19
C GLY A 526 -19.38 -22.87 -26.09
N LEU A 527 -20.36 -22.21 -25.46
CA LEU A 527 -21.16 -22.79 -24.37
C LEU A 527 -22.56 -23.16 -24.81
N ASN A 528 -22.94 -24.38 -24.47
CA ASN A 528 -24.28 -24.90 -24.69
C ASN A 528 -25.23 -24.32 -23.63
N LEU A 529 -26.02 -23.32 -24.01
CA LEU A 529 -27.06 -22.72 -23.16
C LEU A 529 -28.05 -23.75 -22.61
N VAL A 530 -28.25 -24.87 -23.32
CA VAL A 530 -29.10 -25.98 -22.87
C VAL A 530 -28.51 -26.65 -21.63
N ASP A 531 -27.21 -26.83 -21.57
CA ASP A 531 -26.55 -27.44 -20.41
C ASP A 531 -26.62 -26.52 -19.17
N LEU A 532 -26.52 -25.21 -19.36
CA LEU A 532 -26.76 -24.22 -18.32
C LEU A 532 -28.22 -24.17 -17.88
N ASN A 533 -29.16 -24.28 -18.80
CA ASN A 533 -30.58 -24.29 -18.52
C ASN A 533 -31.06 -25.53 -17.77
N VAL A 534 -30.58 -26.70 -18.18
CA VAL A 534 -30.90 -28.00 -17.53
C VAL A 534 -30.31 -28.05 -16.10
N LYS A 535 -29.11 -27.47 -15.91
CA LYS A 535 -28.41 -27.53 -14.62
C LYS A 535 -28.85 -26.45 -13.62
N TYR A 536 -29.30 -25.24 -14.08
CA TYR A 536 -29.48 -24.08 -13.20
C TYR A 536 -30.76 -23.26 -13.44
N SER A 537 -31.65 -23.64 -14.32
CA SER A 537 -32.71 -22.83 -14.92
C SER A 537 -32.23 -21.41 -15.31
N ILE A 538 -32.34 -21.06 -16.59
CA ILE A 538 -31.87 -19.78 -17.18
C ILE A 538 -32.32 -18.56 -16.40
N GLU A 539 -33.51 -18.59 -15.78
CA GLU A 539 -33.99 -17.57 -14.86
C GLU A 539 -32.99 -17.23 -13.78
N LYS A 540 -32.29 -18.21 -13.20
CA LYS A 540 -31.33 -17.98 -12.11
C LYS A 540 -30.00 -17.40 -12.57
N VAL A 541 -29.63 -17.56 -13.83
CA VAL A 541 -28.38 -17.03 -14.39
C VAL A 541 -28.58 -15.68 -15.08
N PHE A 542 -29.67 -15.49 -15.85
CA PHE A 542 -29.93 -14.27 -16.61
C PHE A 542 -30.68 -13.18 -15.83
N PHE A 543 -31.55 -13.51 -14.91
CA PHE A 543 -32.24 -12.51 -14.07
C PHE A 543 -31.29 -11.63 -13.25
N PRO A 544 -30.23 -12.17 -12.64
CA PRO A 544 -29.23 -11.34 -12.00
C PRO A 544 -28.57 -10.35 -12.95
N ILE A 545 -28.25 -10.77 -14.16
CA ILE A 545 -27.57 -9.96 -15.17
C ILE A 545 -28.48 -8.79 -15.64
N ILE A 546 -29.76 -9.05 -15.85
CA ILE A 546 -30.73 -8.04 -16.29
C ILE A 546 -31.05 -7.01 -15.19
N ARG A 547 -31.12 -7.41 -13.92
CA ARG A 547 -31.34 -6.50 -12.79
C ARG A 547 -30.16 -5.59 -12.48
N PHE A 548 -28.98 -5.95 -12.89
CA PHE A 548 -27.79 -5.09 -12.76
C PHE A 548 -27.78 -3.92 -13.77
N LEU A 549 -28.67 -3.95 -14.77
CA LEU A 549 -28.80 -2.92 -15.80
C LEU A 549 -29.84 -1.85 -15.49
N GLU A 550 -30.67 -2.07 -14.49
CA GLU A 550 -31.61 -1.08 -13.94
C GLU A 550 -30.96 -0.27 -12.83
#